data_ae011e12e5a18491474f4f4e961366e0
#
_entry.id   ae011e12e5a18491474f4f4e961366e0
#
_cell.length_a   1.000
_cell.length_b   1.000
_cell.length_c   1.000
_cell.angle_alpha   90.00
_cell.angle_beta   90.00
_cell.angle_gamma   90.00
#
_symmetry.space_group_name_H-M   'P 1'
#
loop_
_entity.id
_entity.type
_entity.pdbx_description
1 polymer ?
#
loop_
_entity_poly.entity_id
_entity_poly.type
_entity_poly.pdbx_seq_one_letter_code
_entity_poly.pdbx_strand_id
1 'polypeptide(L)'
;MPCPDGIRLATRLWRPDPAGPHGRGPWPVLLMRQPYGRAIASTITYAHPSWYAARGFLVAVQDVRGRGDSEGDFRGFTGEAVDGATAVRWARRLEGANGRVGSYGFSYQGLTQLLNGGTAAQAPGEAGAGADDALDPFPDCLVPAMAGLDERLHWASEGGAHWWGPALGWALQLAAESCRRRHDAEGWRAIRRSLENGAFLEEGPALLERLDPAGMGLGWLRRDAAAPQGWLDHQVEPELLRRPMLLVGGWHDPQLRGVLDLWERARAAGGHPGLVVGAWTHLNWQGGIDALQLAFFRRHLQPRDPLAMAEEPSAAPTAAPQGETALPLPAAEAGTKTLPAALAPALEGGIALEVRGASGWWSLPGDGPTGGERPSGEPPTWSLHSDGRAAIDPQEGRLLVVPATATAVSGCDPTTTGWRLADQAANPVVGNPVVILVHDPWRPVPARGGHLGAPAGEVERGDLDQRADVACFSSAPLGDDLCLHGRPCLEITAQADQPGFDLCLALSLLPANSTAVRQLSTGHLRVLGPGALEPRRHRVELQPLAVVLRRGDRLRLAIAQAAWPAIAVNPGDGSQPWGGAGVNHRVITVVLGLEGSLLRFDPLLGAGLRSGNLGAN
;
A
#
# COMPACT_ATOMS: atom_id res chain seq x y z
N MET A 1 -16.18 6.20 25.82
CA MET A 1 -15.46 7.50 25.91
C MET A 1 -16.40 8.61 25.48
N PRO A 2 -16.68 9.62 26.28
CA PRO A 2 -17.42 10.80 25.85
C PRO A 2 -16.52 11.74 25.03
N CYS A 3 -17.10 12.35 24.01
CA CYS A 3 -16.48 13.43 23.23
C CYS A 3 -17.02 14.81 23.70
N PRO A 4 -16.33 15.92 23.41
CA PRO A 4 -16.76 17.27 23.81
C PRO A 4 -18.17 17.67 23.31
N ASP A 5 -18.56 17.16 22.14
CA ASP A 5 -19.89 17.37 21.52
C ASP A 5 -21.00 16.44 22.07
N GLY A 6 -20.72 15.69 23.12
CA GLY A 6 -21.67 14.78 23.77
C GLY A 6 -21.78 13.38 23.12
N ILE A 7 -21.18 13.14 21.97
CA ILE A 7 -21.15 11.83 21.31
C ILE A 7 -20.27 10.86 22.13
N ARG A 8 -20.69 9.61 22.22
CA ARG A 8 -19.97 8.57 22.93
C ARG A 8 -19.35 7.56 21.97
N LEU A 9 -18.02 7.34 22.09
CA LEU A 9 -17.30 6.33 21.31
C LEU A 9 -17.11 5.06 22.14
N ALA A 10 -17.58 3.95 21.60
CA ALA A 10 -17.51 2.65 22.23
C ALA A 10 -16.08 2.11 22.21
N THR A 11 -15.56 1.76 23.38
CA THR A 11 -14.18 1.30 23.54
C THR A 11 -14.16 0.05 24.40
N ARG A 12 -13.41 -0.97 23.97
CA ARG A 12 -13.14 -2.18 24.75
C ARG A 12 -11.75 -2.12 25.34
N LEU A 13 -11.63 -2.49 26.62
CA LEU A 13 -10.36 -2.47 27.34
C LEU A 13 -9.94 -3.90 27.71
N TRP A 14 -8.66 -4.19 27.52
CA TRP A 14 -7.98 -5.37 28.05
C TRP A 14 -6.90 -4.91 29.02
N ARG A 15 -6.97 -5.43 30.25
CA ARG A 15 -6.01 -5.07 31.32
C ARG A 15 -5.10 -6.25 31.60
N PRO A 16 -3.83 -6.00 31.97
CA PRO A 16 -2.98 -7.03 32.56
C PRO A 16 -3.66 -7.66 33.78
N ASP A 17 -3.35 -8.93 34.04
CA ASP A 17 -3.77 -9.58 35.26
C ASP A 17 -3.07 -8.94 36.47
N PRO A 18 -3.81 -8.39 37.46
CA PRO A 18 -3.19 -7.79 38.65
C PRO A 18 -2.40 -8.78 39.50
N ALA A 19 -2.67 -10.07 39.40
CA ALA A 19 -1.94 -11.15 40.06
C ALA A 19 -0.76 -11.66 39.22
N GLY A 20 -0.66 -11.21 37.96
CA GLY A 20 0.37 -11.63 37.01
C GLY A 20 1.70 -10.93 37.20
N PRO A 21 2.68 -11.21 36.32
CA PRO A 21 4.06 -10.71 36.44
C PRO A 21 4.18 -9.18 36.31
N HIS A 22 3.17 -8.51 35.74
CA HIS A 22 3.15 -7.06 35.56
C HIS A 22 2.40 -6.30 36.67
N GLY A 23 1.98 -6.99 37.74
CA GLY A 23 1.39 -6.42 38.95
C GLY A 23 0.10 -5.61 38.68
N ARG A 24 -0.17 -4.64 39.59
CA ARG A 24 -1.39 -3.81 39.54
C ARG A 24 -1.24 -2.52 38.72
N GLY A 25 -0.17 -2.36 37.97
CA GLY A 25 0.12 -1.14 37.21
C GLY A 25 0.91 -0.11 38.03
N PRO A 26 1.00 1.17 37.58
CA PRO A 26 0.34 1.68 36.39
C PRO A 26 0.98 1.18 35.09
N TRP A 27 0.17 0.95 34.04
CA TRP A 27 0.60 0.42 32.75
C TRP A 27 0.55 1.45 31.63
N PRO A 28 1.43 1.40 30.61
CA PRO A 28 1.25 2.16 29.40
C PRO A 28 0.04 1.66 28.61
N VAL A 29 -0.60 2.57 27.87
CA VAL A 29 -1.78 2.27 27.07
C VAL A 29 -1.42 2.06 25.61
N LEU A 30 -1.96 1.03 24.96
CA LEU A 30 -1.96 0.87 23.52
C LEU A 30 -3.36 1.17 22.98
N LEU A 31 -3.46 2.15 22.09
CA LEU A 31 -4.71 2.60 21.50
C LEU A 31 -4.81 2.19 20.02
N MET A 32 -5.92 1.54 19.66
CA MET A 32 -6.30 1.27 18.27
C MET A 32 -7.68 1.86 18.01
N ARG A 33 -7.84 2.62 16.91
CA ARG A 33 -9.11 3.19 16.46
C ARG A 33 -9.45 2.67 15.07
N GLN A 34 -10.68 2.19 14.85
CA GLN A 34 -11.00 1.44 13.65
C GLN A 34 -12.50 1.51 13.28
N PRO A 35 -12.89 1.37 11.98
CA PRO A 35 -14.27 1.52 11.51
C PRO A 35 -15.04 0.21 11.35
N TYR A 36 -14.43 -0.96 11.64
CA TYR A 36 -14.97 -2.26 11.24
C TYR A 36 -15.72 -3.03 12.34
N GLY A 37 -15.82 -2.48 13.55
CA GLY A 37 -16.33 -3.14 14.73
C GLY A 37 -15.22 -3.78 15.57
N ARG A 38 -15.00 -3.22 16.77
CA ARG A 38 -13.88 -3.57 17.69
C ARG A 38 -13.78 -5.04 18.10
N ALA A 39 -14.84 -5.82 17.88
CA ALA A 39 -14.86 -7.24 18.25
C ALA A 39 -14.14 -8.14 17.23
N ILE A 40 -14.05 -7.73 15.97
CA ILE A 40 -13.57 -8.56 14.85
C ILE A 40 -12.22 -8.06 14.32
N ALA A 41 -12.12 -6.77 13.97
CA ALA A 41 -11.01 -6.22 13.20
C ALA A 41 -9.67 -6.20 13.94
N SER A 42 -9.68 -6.33 15.28
CA SER A 42 -8.46 -6.31 16.08
C SER A 42 -7.58 -7.55 15.96
N THR A 43 -8.02 -8.59 15.26
CA THR A 43 -7.30 -9.88 15.20
C THR A 43 -6.99 -10.38 13.81
N ILE A 44 -7.24 -9.58 12.76
CA ILE A 44 -7.03 -10.04 11.37
C ILE A 44 -5.53 -10.19 11.07
N THR A 45 -4.70 -9.23 11.47
CA THR A 45 -3.26 -9.18 11.12
C THR A 45 -2.36 -9.13 12.33
N TYR A 46 -2.89 -8.73 13.49
CA TYR A 46 -2.14 -8.59 14.74
C TYR A 46 -2.53 -9.67 15.75
N ALA A 47 -1.67 -9.85 16.74
CA ALA A 47 -2.01 -10.62 17.93
C ALA A 47 -3.24 -10.03 18.61
N HIS A 48 -4.06 -10.88 19.23
CA HIS A 48 -5.22 -10.45 19.99
C HIS A 48 -4.83 -9.44 21.08
N PRO A 49 -5.63 -8.40 21.38
CA PRO A 49 -5.31 -7.40 22.40
C PRO A 49 -4.92 -7.98 23.77
N SER A 50 -5.47 -9.12 24.16
CA SER A 50 -5.07 -9.83 25.38
C SER A 50 -3.61 -10.30 25.37
N TRP A 51 -3.01 -10.51 24.18
CA TRP A 51 -1.61 -10.88 24.07
C TRP A 51 -0.68 -9.73 24.51
N TYR A 52 -1.03 -8.48 24.15
CA TYR A 52 -0.31 -7.30 24.64
C TYR A 52 -0.61 -7.03 26.11
N ALA A 53 -1.87 -7.26 26.55
CA ALA A 53 -2.24 -7.11 27.95
C ALA A 53 -1.44 -8.07 28.85
N ALA A 54 -1.28 -9.34 28.44
CA ALA A 54 -0.43 -10.31 29.13
C ALA A 54 1.05 -9.91 29.20
N ARG A 55 1.45 -8.86 28.46
CA ARG A 55 2.84 -8.33 28.38
C ARG A 55 2.99 -6.94 28.99
N GLY A 56 2.02 -6.54 29.83
CA GLY A 56 2.12 -5.33 30.64
C GLY A 56 1.58 -4.06 29.99
N PHE A 57 0.66 -4.16 29.04
CA PHE A 57 0.01 -3.02 28.43
C PHE A 57 -1.51 -3.02 28.69
N LEU A 58 -2.07 -1.87 29.03
CA LEU A 58 -3.50 -1.67 28.97
C LEU A 58 -3.87 -1.40 27.51
N VAL A 59 -4.72 -2.24 26.91
CA VAL A 59 -5.07 -2.11 25.48
C VAL A 59 -6.49 -1.56 25.35
N ALA A 60 -6.65 -0.51 24.55
CA ALA A 60 -7.92 0.13 24.23
C ALA A 60 -8.19 0.02 22.71
N VAL A 61 -9.25 -0.70 22.32
CA VAL A 61 -9.73 -0.78 20.94
C VAL A 61 -11.04 -0.04 20.84
N GLN A 62 -11.07 1.01 20.02
CA GLN A 62 -12.20 1.93 19.90
C GLN A 62 -12.81 1.86 18.50
N ASP A 63 -14.13 1.76 18.44
CA ASP A 63 -14.89 2.03 17.22
C ASP A 63 -14.87 3.53 16.96
N VAL A 64 -14.51 3.95 15.73
CA VAL A 64 -14.57 5.36 15.35
C VAL A 64 -16.02 5.84 15.27
N ARG A 65 -16.22 7.13 15.25
CA ARG A 65 -17.54 7.80 15.21
C ARG A 65 -18.43 7.20 14.10
N GLY A 66 -19.66 6.85 14.45
CA GLY A 66 -20.62 6.27 13.52
C GLY A 66 -20.31 4.86 13.03
N ARG A 67 -19.43 4.12 13.71
CA ARG A 67 -19.08 2.72 13.41
C ARG A 67 -19.17 1.84 14.64
N GLY A 68 -19.31 0.52 14.42
CA GLY A 68 -19.51 -0.44 15.50
C GLY A 68 -20.68 -0.02 16.39
N ASP A 69 -20.41 0.17 17.68
CA ASP A 69 -21.39 0.63 18.67
C ASP A 69 -21.15 2.10 19.08
N SER A 70 -20.27 2.82 18.40
CA SER A 70 -20.06 4.26 18.62
C SER A 70 -21.22 5.07 18.07
N GLU A 71 -21.57 6.13 18.79
CA GLU A 71 -22.61 7.07 18.39
C GLU A 71 -22.13 8.01 17.25
N GLY A 72 -23.04 8.83 16.73
CA GLY A 72 -22.78 9.79 15.66
C GLY A 72 -22.77 9.19 14.25
N ASP A 73 -22.33 10.00 13.29
CA ASP A 73 -22.32 9.65 11.86
C ASP A 73 -20.90 9.45 11.37
N PHE A 74 -20.70 8.41 10.57
CA PHE A 74 -19.43 8.18 9.91
C PHE A 74 -19.28 9.08 8.68
N ARG A 75 -18.19 9.83 8.63
CA ARG A 75 -17.87 10.74 7.52
C ARG A 75 -16.47 10.46 6.94
N GLY A 76 -16.07 9.22 6.91
CA GLY A 76 -14.70 8.83 6.52
C GLY A 76 -13.68 9.42 7.49
N PHE A 77 -12.59 9.93 6.97
CA PHE A 77 -11.50 10.51 7.77
C PHE A 77 -11.81 11.89 8.38
N THR A 78 -12.93 12.50 7.99
CA THR A 78 -13.35 13.80 8.54
C THR A 78 -13.76 13.65 10.01
N GLY A 79 -13.15 14.41 10.88
CA GLY A 79 -13.41 14.34 12.33
C GLY A 79 -12.45 13.43 13.11
N GLU A 80 -11.67 12.58 12.43
CA GLU A 80 -10.71 11.70 13.10
C GLU A 80 -9.67 12.47 13.91
N ALA A 81 -9.30 13.67 13.51
CA ALA A 81 -8.35 14.52 14.22
C ALA A 81 -8.83 14.89 15.62
N VAL A 82 -10.06 15.37 15.74
CA VAL A 82 -10.67 15.78 17.02
C VAL A 82 -10.93 14.57 17.92
N ASP A 83 -11.55 13.53 17.35
CA ASP A 83 -11.86 12.30 18.08
C ASP A 83 -10.59 11.58 18.52
N GLY A 84 -9.54 11.58 17.69
CA GLY A 84 -8.25 10.99 17.99
C GLY A 84 -7.53 11.71 19.14
N ALA A 85 -7.45 13.03 19.08
CA ALA A 85 -6.88 13.84 20.17
C ALA A 85 -7.62 13.60 21.49
N THR A 86 -8.96 13.57 21.45
CA THR A 86 -9.79 13.26 22.61
C THR A 86 -9.53 11.85 23.14
N ALA A 87 -9.38 10.87 22.24
CA ALA A 87 -9.13 9.49 22.63
C ALA A 87 -7.75 9.31 23.29
N VAL A 88 -6.72 10.01 22.82
CA VAL A 88 -5.39 9.97 23.44
C VAL A 88 -5.42 10.59 24.82
N ARG A 89 -6.02 11.80 24.99
CA ARG A 89 -6.16 12.44 26.31
C ARG A 89 -6.95 11.57 27.29
N TRP A 90 -8.03 10.95 26.82
CA TRP A 90 -8.83 10.01 27.61
C TRP A 90 -8.02 8.77 27.99
N ALA A 91 -7.27 8.19 27.06
CA ALA A 91 -6.44 7.01 27.31
C ALA A 91 -5.37 7.27 28.37
N ARG A 92 -4.76 8.47 28.40
CA ARG A 92 -3.78 8.86 29.41
C ARG A 92 -4.32 8.81 30.86
N ARG A 93 -5.65 8.95 31.02
CA ARG A 93 -6.33 9.02 32.33
C ARG A 93 -7.11 7.77 32.68
N LEU A 94 -7.00 6.72 31.89
CA LEU A 94 -7.64 5.44 32.24
C LEU A 94 -7.15 4.96 33.60
N GLU A 95 -8.06 4.40 34.38
CA GLU A 95 -7.71 3.76 35.65
C GLU A 95 -6.65 2.68 35.43
N GLY A 96 -5.55 2.78 36.13
CA GLY A 96 -4.38 1.92 35.97
C GLY A 96 -3.41 2.32 34.86
N ALA A 97 -3.67 3.42 34.14
CA ALA A 97 -2.72 3.95 33.16
C ALA A 97 -1.57 4.75 33.82
N ASN A 98 -0.37 4.66 33.23
CA ASN A 98 0.80 5.44 33.65
C ASN A 98 0.91 6.81 32.94
N GLY A 99 -0.10 7.19 32.17
CA GLY A 99 -0.12 8.44 31.41
C GLY A 99 0.57 8.37 30.03
N ARG A 100 1.21 7.24 29.68
CA ARG A 100 1.85 7.06 28.38
C ARG A 100 0.97 6.28 27.42
N VAL A 101 0.90 6.73 26.16
CA VAL A 101 0.04 6.16 25.13
C VAL A 101 0.84 5.87 23.86
N GLY A 102 0.82 4.61 23.41
CA GLY A 102 1.23 4.22 22.07
C GLY A 102 0.02 3.95 21.20
N SER A 103 0.13 4.17 19.91
CA SER A 103 -0.93 3.81 18.96
C SER A 103 -0.44 2.80 17.92
N TYR A 104 -1.34 1.93 17.46
CA TYR A 104 -1.06 0.92 16.46
C TYR A 104 -2.27 0.62 15.59
N GLY A 105 -2.05 0.02 14.45
CA GLY A 105 -3.07 -0.37 13.50
C GLY A 105 -2.59 -0.26 12.06
N PHE A 106 -3.31 -0.89 11.13
CA PHE A 106 -3.00 -0.86 9.71
C PHE A 106 -4.16 -0.31 8.89
N SER A 107 -3.89 0.10 7.66
CA SER A 107 -4.92 0.63 6.77
C SER A 107 -5.63 1.85 7.41
N TYR A 108 -6.93 1.87 7.49
CA TYR A 108 -7.69 2.92 8.17
C TYR A 108 -7.18 3.15 9.61
N GLN A 109 -6.91 2.08 10.35
CA GLN A 109 -6.34 2.15 11.72
C GLN A 109 -4.92 2.75 11.72
N GLY A 110 -4.18 2.60 10.63
CA GLY A 110 -2.89 3.25 10.42
C GLY A 110 -3.04 4.76 10.26
N LEU A 111 -3.99 5.17 9.41
CA LEU A 111 -4.23 6.60 9.15
C LEU A 111 -4.80 7.32 10.38
N THR A 112 -5.69 6.71 11.18
CA THR A 112 -6.24 7.35 12.39
C THR A 112 -5.18 7.76 13.40
N GLN A 113 -4.02 7.11 13.41
CA GLN A 113 -2.90 7.49 14.30
C GLN A 113 -2.25 8.81 13.87
N LEU A 114 -2.29 9.11 12.58
CA LEU A 114 -1.61 10.26 11.96
C LEU A 114 -2.51 11.51 11.92
N LEU A 115 -3.82 11.34 12.10
CA LEU A 115 -4.79 12.43 12.07
C LEU A 115 -5.06 13.05 13.45
N ASN A 116 -4.37 12.60 14.49
CA ASN A 116 -4.53 13.16 15.84
C ASN A 116 -4.05 14.61 15.89
N GLY A 117 -4.85 15.46 16.51
CA GLY A 117 -4.49 16.85 16.69
C GLY A 117 -4.98 17.75 15.55
N GLY A 118 -4.52 18.63 15.06
CA GLY A 118 -4.94 19.62 14.09
C GLY A 118 -5.57 20.84 14.75
N THR A 119 -5.45 21.98 14.07
CA THR A 119 -6.02 23.28 14.51
C THR A 119 -7.53 23.23 14.74
N ALA A 120 -8.21 22.17 14.29
CA ALA A 120 -9.63 21.89 14.58
C ALA A 120 -9.88 21.37 16.01
N ALA A 121 -8.84 21.01 16.77
CA ALA A 121 -8.97 20.67 18.19
C ALA A 121 -9.22 21.89 19.09
N GLN A 122 -9.09 23.10 18.54
CA GLN A 122 -9.50 24.35 19.15
C GLN A 122 -10.79 24.83 18.45
N ALA A 123 -11.95 24.33 18.90
CA ALA A 123 -13.21 24.95 18.50
C ALA A 123 -13.17 26.44 18.93
N PRO A 124 -13.39 27.39 18.00
CA PRO A 124 -13.44 28.80 18.38
C PRO A 124 -14.73 29.02 19.19
N GLY A 125 -14.61 29.18 20.50
CA GLY A 125 -15.73 29.63 21.31
C GLY A 125 -15.91 29.09 22.71
N GLU A 126 -15.10 28.14 23.19
CA GLU A 126 -15.21 27.71 24.59
C GLU A 126 -14.04 28.24 25.42
N ALA A 127 -14.26 29.43 26.01
CA ALA A 127 -13.52 29.95 27.15
C ALA A 127 -13.86 29.09 28.38
N GLY A 128 -13.19 27.97 28.51
CA GLY A 128 -13.35 27.00 29.60
C GLY A 128 -12.40 25.85 29.42
N ALA A 129 -11.09 26.16 29.23
CA ALA A 129 -10.06 25.11 29.18
C ALA A 129 -10.08 24.34 30.51
N GLY A 130 -10.77 23.21 30.54
CA GLY A 130 -10.75 22.26 31.64
C GLY A 130 -9.34 21.65 31.77
N ALA A 131 -9.02 21.05 32.90
CA ALA A 131 -7.77 20.32 33.13
C ALA A 131 -7.47 19.26 32.03
N ASP A 132 -8.45 18.94 31.21
CA ASP A 132 -8.41 17.99 30.10
C ASP A 132 -7.66 18.51 28.87
N ASP A 133 -7.74 19.81 28.59
CA ASP A 133 -7.08 20.43 27.42
C ASP A 133 -5.58 20.64 27.64
N ALA A 134 -5.11 20.50 28.88
CA ALA A 134 -3.70 20.60 29.23
C ALA A 134 -2.89 19.31 28.88
N LEU A 135 -3.56 18.18 28.62
CA LEU A 135 -2.88 16.95 28.27
C LEU A 135 -2.52 16.90 26.79
N ASP A 136 -1.33 16.37 26.52
CA ASP A 136 -0.82 16.16 25.17
C ASP A 136 -1.82 15.32 24.32
N PRO A 137 -2.30 15.84 23.17
CA PRO A 137 -3.23 15.14 22.29
C PRO A 137 -2.58 14.07 21.44
N PHE A 138 -1.25 14.02 21.38
CA PHE A 138 -0.51 13.09 20.53
C PHE A 138 -0.10 11.84 21.30
N PRO A 139 -0.09 10.66 20.70
CA PRO A 139 0.52 9.47 21.29
C PRO A 139 2.04 9.68 21.49
N ASP A 140 2.61 9.03 22.50
CA ASP A 140 4.04 9.10 22.76
C ASP A 140 4.87 8.37 21.69
N CYS A 141 4.28 7.36 21.04
CA CYS A 141 4.85 6.67 19.88
C CYS A 141 3.75 6.04 19.01
N LEU A 142 4.08 5.78 17.73
CA LEU A 142 3.12 5.31 16.73
C LEU A 142 3.67 4.11 15.95
N VAL A 143 2.78 3.18 15.58
CA VAL A 143 3.08 2.09 14.66
C VAL A 143 2.03 2.04 13.54
N PRO A 144 2.00 3.03 12.63
CA PRO A 144 1.11 3.01 11.49
C PRO A 144 1.64 2.02 10.44
N ALA A 145 0.78 1.10 10.03
CA ALA A 145 1.12 0.09 9.04
C ALA A 145 0.21 0.23 7.81
N MET A 146 0.78 0.01 6.63
CA MET A 146 0.04 -0.07 5.36
C MET A 146 -1.01 1.04 5.24
N ALA A 147 -0.56 2.29 5.34
CA ALA A 147 -1.37 3.49 5.28
C ALA A 147 -0.62 4.62 4.57
N GLY A 148 -1.34 5.63 4.12
CA GLY A 148 -0.78 6.81 3.49
C GLY A 148 -1.71 8.00 3.62
N LEU A 149 -1.24 9.20 3.26
CA LEU A 149 -1.93 10.46 3.54
C LEU A 149 -2.75 10.98 2.34
N ASP A 150 -2.34 10.68 1.12
CA ASP A 150 -3.04 11.11 -0.11
C ASP A 150 -4.15 10.09 -0.45
N GLU A 151 -5.43 10.51 -0.36
CA GLU A 151 -6.58 9.65 -0.68
C GLU A 151 -6.57 9.16 -2.13
N ARG A 152 -6.08 9.97 -3.07
CA ARG A 152 -6.02 9.60 -4.47
C ARG A 152 -4.94 8.56 -4.75
N LEU A 153 -3.69 8.85 -4.34
CA LEU A 153 -2.51 8.08 -4.72
C LEU A 153 -2.23 6.90 -3.80
N HIS A 154 -2.71 6.97 -2.54
CA HIS A 154 -2.39 5.95 -1.54
C HIS A 154 -3.60 5.08 -1.16
N TRP A 155 -4.84 5.41 -1.67
CA TRP A 155 -6.05 4.69 -1.28
C TRP A 155 -6.95 4.31 -2.45
N ALA A 156 -6.99 5.11 -3.51
CA ALA A 156 -8.04 4.98 -4.51
C ALA A 156 -7.54 4.71 -5.92
N SER A 157 -6.32 5.13 -6.29
CA SER A 157 -5.89 5.08 -7.68
C SER A 157 -4.38 5.06 -7.87
N GLU A 158 -3.97 4.66 -9.07
CA GLU A 158 -2.61 4.83 -9.56
C GLU A 158 -2.62 5.14 -11.06
N GLY A 159 -1.70 6.00 -11.51
CA GLY A 159 -1.57 6.35 -12.92
C GLY A 159 -2.87 6.83 -13.58
N GLY A 160 -3.79 7.45 -12.84
CA GLY A 160 -5.08 7.90 -13.34
C GLY A 160 -6.17 6.82 -13.43
N ALA A 161 -5.89 5.59 -13.00
CA ALA A 161 -6.86 4.50 -12.96
C ALA A 161 -7.31 4.21 -11.52
N HIS A 162 -8.61 4.15 -11.27
CA HIS A 162 -9.14 3.70 -9.97
C HIS A 162 -8.79 2.24 -9.71
N TRP A 163 -8.46 1.90 -8.46
CA TRP A 163 -8.35 0.53 -7.98
C TRP A 163 -9.75 -0.10 -7.90
N TRP A 164 -10.22 -0.67 -9.02
CA TRP A 164 -11.62 -1.04 -9.14
C TRP A 164 -12.04 -2.10 -8.13
N GLY A 165 -11.49 -3.30 -8.22
CA GLY A 165 -11.85 -4.40 -7.34
C GLY A 165 -11.57 -4.12 -5.86
N PRO A 166 -10.34 -3.72 -5.48
CA PRO A 166 -10.00 -3.46 -4.08
C PRO A 166 -10.80 -2.32 -3.45
N ALA A 167 -10.91 -1.17 -4.12
CA ALA A 167 -11.63 -0.01 -3.58
C ALA A 167 -13.14 -0.27 -3.49
N LEU A 168 -13.72 -0.91 -4.50
CA LEU A 168 -15.14 -1.25 -4.52
C LEU A 168 -15.50 -2.27 -3.44
N GLY A 169 -14.66 -3.30 -3.26
CA GLY A 169 -14.84 -4.29 -2.19
C GLY A 169 -14.79 -3.64 -0.80
N TRP A 170 -13.84 -2.73 -0.58
CA TRP A 170 -13.75 -1.99 0.67
C TRP A 170 -14.93 -1.03 0.89
N ALA A 171 -15.36 -0.30 -0.15
CA ALA A 171 -16.53 0.58 -0.09
C ALA A 171 -17.79 -0.20 0.31
N LEU A 172 -17.99 -1.40 -0.24
CA LEU A 172 -19.12 -2.27 0.09
C LEU A 172 -19.04 -2.80 1.53
N GLN A 173 -17.84 -3.07 2.07
CA GLN A 173 -17.70 -3.41 3.50
C GLN A 173 -18.16 -2.25 4.39
N LEU A 174 -17.81 -1.02 4.05
CA LEU A 174 -18.27 0.16 4.79
C LEU A 174 -19.80 0.33 4.67
N ALA A 175 -20.37 0.13 3.49
CA ALA A 175 -21.80 0.17 3.26
C ALA A 175 -22.55 -0.93 4.01
N ALA A 176 -22.00 -2.15 4.08
CA ALA A 176 -22.57 -3.26 4.85
C ALA A 176 -22.67 -2.91 6.36
N GLU A 177 -21.64 -2.28 6.91
CA GLU A 177 -21.68 -1.80 8.30
C GLU A 177 -22.72 -0.68 8.48
N SER A 178 -22.87 0.23 7.50
CA SER A 178 -23.94 1.23 7.50
C SER A 178 -25.33 0.59 7.50
N CYS A 179 -25.54 -0.48 6.69
CA CYS A 179 -26.79 -1.26 6.69
C CYS A 179 -27.05 -1.93 8.06
N ARG A 180 -26.01 -2.57 8.66
CA ARG A 180 -26.12 -3.20 9.98
C ARG A 180 -26.60 -2.19 11.04
N ARG A 181 -26.02 -1.01 11.06
CA ARG A 181 -26.36 0.06 12.03
C ARG A 181 -27.78 0.59 11.86
N ARG A 182 -28.29 0.63 10.63
CA ARG A 182 -29.66 1.03 10.32
C ARG A 182 -30.69 -0.12 10.48
N HIS A 183 -30.23 -1.32 10.88
CA HIS A 183 -31.05 -2.54 10.92
C HIS A 183 -31.62 -2.95 9.54
N ASP A 184 -30.95 -2.55 8.46
CA ASP A 184 -31.28 -2.95 7.09
C ASP A 184 -30.67 -4.32 6.77
N ALA A 185 -31.36 -5.37 7.22
CA ALA A 185 -30.92 -6.74 7.00
C ALA A 185 -30.98 -7.17 5.52
N GLU A 186 -31.82 -6.56 4.72
CA GLU A 186 -31.93 -6.86 3.29
C GLU A 186 -30.74 -6.28 2.52
N GLY A 187 -30.43 -5.00 2.73
CA GLY A 187 -29.28 -4.35 2.16
C GLY A 187 -27.98 -5.05 2.55
N TRP A 188 -27.83 -5.40 3.82
CA TRP A 188 -26.67 -6.16 4.30
C TRP A 188 -26.50 -7.50 3.58
N ARG A 189 -27.60 -8.28 3.42
CA ARG A 189 -27.55 -9.57 2.70
C ARG A 189 -27.28 -9.39 1.20
N ALA A 190 -27.78 -8.32 0.59
CA ALA A 190 -27.52 -8.02 -0.82
C ALA A 190 -26.03 -7.77 -1.06
N ILE A 191 -25.40 -6.92 -0.26
CA ILE A 191 -23.95 -6.65 -0.32
C ILE A 191 -23.16 -7.94 -0.09
N ARG A 192 -23.50 -8.68 0.96
CA ARG A 192 -22.78 -9.93 1.28
C ARG A 192 -22.83 -10.94 0.14
N ARG A 193 -24.00 -11.19 -0.45
CA ARG A 193 -24.13 -12.09 -1.60
C ARG A 193 -23.30 -11.65 -2.79
N SER A 194 -23.31 -10.34 -3.09
CA SER A 194 -22.60 -9.77 -4.21
C SER A 194 -21.07 -9.89 -4.02
N LEU A 195 -20.58 -9.75 -2.80
CA LEU A 195 -19.17 -9.98 -2.45
C LEU A 195 -18.79 -11.48 -2.52
N GLU A 196 -19.65 -12.38 -2.01
CA GLU A 196 -19.39 -13.81 -1.97
C GLU A 196 -19.34 -14.47 -3.36
N ASN A 197 -20.15 -14.01 -4.30
CA ASN A 197 -20.23 -14.56 -5.67
C ASN A 197 -19.43 -13.79 -6.71
N GLY A 198 -18.76 -12.68 -6.32
CA GLY A 198 -17.98 -11.85 -7.22
C GLY A 198 -18.79 -10.86 -8.06
N ALA A 199 -20.12 -10.86 -7.98
CA ALA A 199 -20.99 -9.95 -8.76
C ALA A 199 -20.78 -8.48 -8.40
N PHE A 200 -20.16 -8.20 -7.24
CA PHE A 200 -19.88 -6.83 -6.79
C PHE A 200 -19.03 -6.03 -7.79
N LEU A 201 -18.25 -6.68 -8.63
CA LEU A 201 -17.44 -6.01 -9.64
C LEU A 201 -18.28 -5.26 -10.66
N GLU A 202 -19.53 -5.68 -10.89
CA GLU A 202 -20.49 -5.07 -11.80
C GLU A 202 -21.65 -4.40 -11.04
N GLU A 203 -22.20 -5.06 -10.02
CA GLU A 203 -23.36 -4.59 -9.25
C GLU A 203 -23.00 -3.58 -8.17
N GLY A 204 -21.72 -3.55 -7.75
CA GLY A 204 -21.26 -2.79 -6.60
C GLY A 204 -21.57 -1.30 -6.65
N PRO A 205 -21.34 -0.60 -7.76
CA PRO A 205 -21.70 0.82 -7.85
C PRO A 205 -23.19 1.08 -7.60
N ALA A 206 -24.08 0.27 -8.19
CA ALA A 206 -25.53 0.40 -7.98
C ALA A 206 -25.94 0.06 -6.54
N LEU A 207 -25.27 -0.92 -5.91
CA LEU A 207 -25.47 -1.23 -4.50
C LEU A 207 -25.05 -0.05 -3.62
N LEU A 208 -23.91 0.59 -3.90
CA LEU A 208 -23.45 1.76 -3.14
C LEU A 208 -24.40 2.95 -3.35
N GLU A 209 -24.85 3.23 -4.56
CA GLU A 209 -25.83 4.29 -4.85
C GLU A 209 -27.12 4.14 -4.07
N ARG A 210 -27.59 2.91 -3.93
CA ARG A 210 -28.81 2.60 -3.20
C ARG A 210 -28.63 2.58 -1.69
N LEU A 211 -27.53 1.99 -1.19
CA LEU A 211 -27.39 1.65 0.22
C LEU A 211 -26.47 2.60 1.01
N ASP A 212 -25.55 3.29 0.33
CA ASP A 212 -24.59 4.23 0.96
C ASP A 212 -24.26 5.42 0.03
N PRO A 213 -25.28 6.17 -0.45
CA PRO A 213 -25.11 7.19 -1.49
C PRO A 213 -24.18 8.35 -1.09
N ALA A 214 -24.02 8.60 0.21
CA ALA A 214 -23.10 9.59 0.77
C ALA A 214 -21.77 8.98 1.24
N GLY A 215 -21.57 7.68 1.02
CA GLY A 215 -20.38 6.97 1.46
C GLY A 215 -19.12 7.44 0.74
N MET A 216 -18.00 7.50 1.49
CA MET A 216 -16.72 7.98 0.95
C MET A 216 -16.23 7.13 -0.25
N GLY A 217 -16.46 5.82 -0.24
CA GLY A 217 -16.03 4.94 -1.32
C GLY A 217 -16.70 5.25 -2.66
N LEU A 218 -18.02 5.49 -2.67
CA LEU A 218 -18.71 5.95 -3.87
C LEU A 218 -18.27 7.36 -4.28
N GLY A 219 -18.03 8.23 -3.30
CA GLY A 219 -17.49 9.57 -3.52
C GLY A 219 -16.13 9.52 -4.25
N TRP A 220 -15.27 8.60 -3.88
CA TRP A 220 -13.97 8.42 -4.54
C TRP A 220 -14.13 7.92 -5.98
N LEU A 221 -14.95 6.90 -6.21
CA LEU A 221 -15.17 6.35 -7.57
C LEU A 221 -15.71 7.40 -8.56
N ARG A 222 -16.41 8.43 -8.07
CA ARG A 222 -16.96 9.52 -8.90
C ARG A 222 -15.97 10.65 -9.18
N ARG A 223 -14.84 10.71 -8.47
CA ARG A 223 -13.81 11.74 -8.69
C ARG A 223 -12.90 11.34 -9.84
N ASP A 224 -12.30 12.34 -10.49
CA ASP A 224 -11.27 12.10 -11.50
C ASP A 224 -9.99 11.60 -10.84
N ALA A 225 -9.59 10.36 -11.17
CA ALA A 225 -8.36 9.76 -10.65
C ALA A 225 -7.08 10.36 -11.28
N ALA A 226 -7.19 10.97 -12.46
CA ALA A 226 -6.06 11.58 -13.15
C ALA A 226 -5.71 12.97 -12.61
N ALA A 227 -6.65 13.64 -11.96
CA ALA A 227 -6.50 15.02 -11.48
C ALA A 227 -6.54 15.11 -9.95
N PRO A 228 -5.77 16.00 -9.30
CA PRO A 228 -5.75 16.15 -7.84
C PRO A 228 -6.98 16.87 -7.26
N GLN A 229 -7.80 17.51 -8.11
CA GLN A 229 -8.93 18.30 -7.67
C GLN A 229 -10.00 17.46 -6.97
N GLY A 230 -10.42 17.91 -5.80
CA GLY A 230 -11.45 17.24 -4.99
C GLY A 230 -10.94 16.07 -4.15
N TRP A 231 -9.66 15.72 -4.23
CA TRP A 231 -9.02 14.75 -3.37
C TRP A 231 -8.33 15.42 -2.18
N LEU A 232 -8.17 14.68 -1.09
CA LEU A 232 -7.50 15.14 0.12
C LEU A 232 -6.10 14.51 0.21
N ASP A 233 -5.11 15.35 0.43
CA ASP A 233 -3.81 14.97 0.99
C ASP A 233 -3.82 15.41 2.45
N HIS A 234 -3.96 14.46 3.36
CA HIS A 234 -4.10 14.71 4.79
C HIS A 234 -2.81 15.33 5.35
N GLN A 235 -2.97 16.43 6.05
CA GLN A 235 -1.85 17.09 6.71
C GLN A 235 -1.67 16.50 8.11
N VAL A 236 -0.44 16.19 8.44
CA VAL A 236 -0.04 15.68 9.76
C VAL A 236 0.67 16.77 10.51
N GLU A 237 0.34 16.94 11.79
CA GLU A 237 1.01 17.92 12.64
C GLU A 237 2.53 17.62 12.69
N PRO A 238 3.40 18.63 12.47
CA PRO A 238 4.85 18.41 12.44
C PRO A 238 5.39 17.81 13.73
N GLU A 239 4.77 18.08 14.87
CA GLU A 239 5.14 17.49 16.15
C GLU A 239 4.87 15.98 16.16
N LEU A 240 3.74 15.53 15.59
CA LEU A 240 3.41 14.12 15.48
C LEU A 240 4.39 13.37 14.58
N LEU A 241 4.82 14.01 13.47
CA LEU A 241 5.84 13.44 12.58
C LEU A 241 7.22 13.28 13.24
N ARG A 242 7.49 14.01 14.31
CA ARG A 242 8.75 13.90 15.10
C ARG A 242 8.67 12.85 16.21
N ARG A 243 7.47 12.33 16.53
CA ARG A 243 7.33 11.28 17.55
C ARG A 243 8.01 9.99 17.09
N PRO A 244 8.50 9.16 18.02
CA PRO A 244 8.97 7.83 17.69
C PRO A 244 7.92 7.09 16.86
N MET A 245 8.31 6.63 15.66
CA MET A 245 7.40 6.03 14.70
C MET A 245 8.04 4.80 14.07
N LEU A 246 7.28 3.71 14.00
CA LEU A 246 7.65 2.48 13.29
C LEU A 246 6.68 2.26 12.15
N LEU A 247 7.14 2.47 10.93
CA LEU A 247 6.36 2.28 9.71
C LEU A 247 6.49 0.85 9.20
N VAL A 248 5.36 0.25 8.84
CA VAL A 248 5.31 -1.13 8.33
C VAL A 248 4.61 -1.13 6.97
N GLY A 249 5.28 -1.66 5.95
CA GLY A 249 4.76 -1.81 4.58
C GLY A 249 4.94 -3.23 4.05
N GLY A 250 4.28 -3.54 2.93
CA GLY A 250 4.41 -4.80 2.22
C GLY A 250 4.70 -4.58 0.74
N TRP A 251 5.60 -5.38 0.14
CA TRP A 251 5.91 -5.26 -1.29
C TRP A 251 4.68 -5.43 -2.17
N HIS A 252 3.69 -6.19 -1.71
CA HIS A 252 2.44 -6.46 -2.41
C HIS A 252 1.24 -5.77 -1.75
N ASP A 253 1.47 -4.69 -1.01
CA ASP A 253 0.43 -3.86 -0.41
C ASP A 253 0.17 -2.62 -1.28
N PRO A 254 -1.09 -2.30 -1.65
CA PRO A 254 -1.39 -1.15 -2.48
C PRO A 254 -0.97 0.19 -1.85
N GLN A 255 -0.89 0.26 -0.52
CA GLN A 255 -0.55 1.48 0.21
C GLN A 255 0.96 1.63 0.50
N LEU A 256 1.82 0.74 -0.03
CA LEU A 256 3.28 0.84 0.17
C LEU A 256 3.83 2.22 -0.21
N ARG A 257 3.34 2.81 -1.32
CA ARG A 257 3.76 4.16 -1.74
C ARG A 257 3.46 5.20 -0.67
N GLY A 258 2.32 5.06 0.02
CA GLY A 258 1.95 5.92 1.14
C GLY A 258 2.83 5.74 2.37
N VAL A 259 3.23 4.51 2.67
CA VAL A 259 4.18 4.21 3.75
C VAL A 259 5.54 4.86 3.49
N LEU A 260 6.03 4.78 2.25
CA LEU A 260 7.31 5.38 1.85
C LEU A 260 7.23 6.92 1.87
N ASP A 261 6.15 7.51 1.36
CA ASP A 261 5.90 8.96 1.42
C ASP A 261 5.85 9.46 2.88
N LEU A 262 5.16 8.73 3.75
CA LEU A 262 5.10 9.07 5.17
C LEU A 262 6.49 9.03 5.84
N TRP A 263 7.32 8.03 5.48
CA TRP A 263 8.69 7.96 5.97
C TRP A 263 9.49 9.20 5.54
N GLU A 264 9.37 9.62 4.28
CA GLU A 264 10.04 10.81 3.74
C GLU A 264 9.54 12.08 4.43
N ARG A 265 8.23 12.25 4.62
CA ARG A 265 7.63 13.40 5.34
C ARG A 265 8.08 13.47 6.80
N ALA A 266 8.12 12.34 7.49
CA ALA A 266 8.59 12.29 8.88
C ALA A 266 10.08 12.67 8.99
N ARG A 267 10.92 12.18 8.08
CA ARG A 267 12.34 12.58 8.00
C ARG A 267 12.51 14.07 7.70
N ALA A 268 11.74 14.59 6.74
CA ALA A 268 11.78 16.02 6.40
C ALA A 268 11.33 16.92 7.57
N ALA A 269 10.43 16.43 8.43
CA ALA A 269 10.01 17.13 9.65
C ALA A 269 11.04 17.04 10.79
N GLY A 270 12.15 16.33 10.61
CA GLY A 270 13.17 16.10 11.63
C GLY A 270 12.90 14.93 12.56
N GLY A 271 11.97 14.04 12.19
CA GLY A 271 11.73 12.77 12.88
C GLY A 271 12.73 11.68 12.47
N HIS A 272 12.76 10.60 13.25
CA HIS A 272 13.59 9.42 13.01
C HIS A 272 12.72 8.16 12.93
N PRO A 273 11.84 8.03 11.89
CA PRO A 273 10.97 6.88 11.76
C PRO A 273 11.76 5.63 11.39
N GLY A 274 11.48 4.51 12.07
CA GLY A 274 11.87 3.19 11.60
C GLY A 274 10.99 2.75 10.43
N LEU A 275 11.54 1.96 9.49
CA LEU A 275 10.82 1.43 8.35
C LEU A 275 11.07 -0.07 8.20
N VAL A 276 10.00 -0.83 8.09
CA VAL A 276 10.05 -2.27 7.78
C VAL A 276 9.17 -2.57 6.59
N VAL A 277 9.73 -3.18 5.54
CA VAL A 277 8.97 -3.62 4.36
C VAL A 277 9.23 -5.10 4.12
N GLY A 278 8.19 -5.92 4.24
CA GLY A 278 8.26 -7.37 4.03
C GLY A 278 7.58 -7.83 2.76
N ALA A 279 7.72 -9.12 2.42
CA ALA A 279 7.02 -9.78 1.31
C ALA A 279 5.54 -10.00 1.64
N TRP A 280 4.85 -8.96 2.12
CA TRP A 280 3.50 -9.01 2.62
C TRP A 280 2.50 -8.39 1.64
N THR A 281 1.25 -8.87 1.74
CA THR A 281 0.08 -8.24 1.15
C THR A 281 -0.68 -7.45 2.21
N HIS A 282 -1.77 -6.78 1.83
CA HIS A 282 -2.57 -6.00 2.78
C HIS A 282 -3.12 -6.82 3.96
N LEU A 283 -3.47 -8.08 3.73
CA LEU A 283 -4.12 -8.93 4.74
C LEU A 283 -3.33 -10.18 5.13
N ASN A 284 -2.18 -10.43 4.50
CA ASN A 284 -1.35 -11.60 4.79
C ASN A 284 0.06 -11.17 5.17
N TRP A 285 0.33 -11.13 6.46
CA TRP A 285 1.61 -10.76 7.05
C TRP A 285 2.20 -11.97 7.72
N GLN A 286 3.45 -12.24 7.45
CA GLN A 286 4.14 -13.35 8.08
C GLN A 286 5.29 -12.82 8.94
N GLY A 287 5.45 -13.44 10.12
CA GLY A 287 6.70 -13.46 10.84
C GLY A 287 7.06 -12.23 11.67
N GLY A 288 6.57 -12.15 12.91
CA GLY A 288 7.25 -11.38 13.96
C GLY A 288 6.87 -9.90 14.09
N ILE A 289 5.86 -9.41 13.38
CA ILE A 289 5.42 -8.01 13.51
C ILE A 289 4.94 -7.71 14.93
N ASP A 290 4.22 -8.63 15.57
CA ASP A 290 3.77 -8.46 16.95
C ASP A 290 4.96 -8.34 17.92
N ALA A 291 6.00 -9.14 17.72
CA ALA A 291 7.23 -9.07 18.52
C ALA A 291 7.99 -7.76 18.26
N LEU A 292 8.04 -7.31 17.02
CA LEU A 292 8.64 -6.03 16.65
C LEU A 292 7.90 -4.85 17.29
N GLN A 293 6.57 -4.83 17.19
CA GLN A 293 5.74 -3.82 17.84
C GLN A 293 5.92 -3.83 19.36
N LEU A 294 5.91 -5.01 19.97
CA LEU A 294 6.13 -5.15 21.41
C LEU A 294 7.46 -4.57 21.84
N ALA A 295 8.54 -4.89 21.11
CA ALA A 295 9.88 -4.35 21.40
C ALA A 295 9.91 -2.82 21.26
N PHE A 296 9.26 -2.29 20.20
CA PHE A 296 9.13 -0.85 19.98
C PHE A 296 8.36 -0.16 21.12
N PHE A 297 7.20 -0.69 21.51
CA PHE A 297 6.41 -0.12 22.60
C PHE A 297 7.11 -0.21 23.95
N ARG A 298 7.79 -1.30 24.25
CA ARG A 298 8.61 -1.41 25.48
C ARG A 298 9.67 -0.33 25.53
N ARG A 299 10.38 -0.13 24.41
CA ARG A 299 11.44 0.89 24.31
C ARG A 299 10.94 2.31 24.57
N HIS A 300 9.74 2.64 24.08
CA HIS A 300 9.24 4.01 24.09
C HIS A 300 8.24 4.32 25.20
N LEU A 301 7.57 3.32 25.80
CA LEU A 301 6.50 3.51 26.77
C LEU A 301 6.80 2.99 28.17
N GLN A 302 7.73 2.04 28.30
CA GLN A 302 8.10 1.51 29.61
C GLN A 302 9.34 2.25 30.15
N PRO A 303 9.46 2.45 31.47
CA PRO A 303 10.68 2.98 32.09
C PRO A 303 11.86 2.08 31.71
N ARG A 304 12.98 2.68 31.34
CA ARG A 304 14.22 1.92 31.17
C ARG A 304 14.71 1.51 32.54
N ASP A 305 14.50 0.27 32.94
CA ASP A 305 15.24 -0.34 34.04
C ASP A 305 16.56 -0.89 33.46
N PRO A 306 17.70 -0.36 33.83
CA PRO A 306 18.99 -0.80 33.29
C PRO A 306 19.31 -2.27 33.56
N LEU A 307 18.62 -2.91 34.53
CA LEU A 307 18.87 -4.29 34.96
C LEU A 307 17.93 -5.33 34.38
N ALA A 308 16.83 -4.92 33.71
CA ALA A 308 15.83 -5.84 33.18
C ALA A 308 16.08 -6.33 31.72
N MET A 309 17.24 -6.00 31.14
CA MET A 309 17.61 -6.41 29.77
C MET A 309 18.19 -7.83 29.67
N ALA A 310 18.34 -8.53 30.78
CA ALA A 310 18.83 -9.90 30.82
C ALA A 310 17.74 -10.79 31.43
N GLU A 311 17.23 -11.75 30.64
CA GLU A 311 16.33 -12.84 31.03
C GLU A 311 14.83 -12.59 30.82
N GLU A 312 14.30 -13.07 29.69
CA GLU A 312 12.90 -13.44 29.57
C GLU A 312 12.69 -14.91 30.02
N PRO A 313 11.85 -15.19 31.02
CA PRO A 313 11.45 -16.56 31.29
C PRO A 313 10.46 -17.06 30.23
N SER A 314 10.77 -18.19 29.63
CA SER A 314 9.88 -18.99 28.80
C SER A 314 8.66 -19.43 29.64
N ALA A 315 7.54 -18.70 29.55
CA ALA A 315 6.30 -19.11 30.17
C ALA A 315 5.44 -19.88 29.17
N ALA A 316 5.17 -21.13 29.48
CA ALA A 316 4.21 -21.97 28.77
C ALA A 316 2.78 -21.40 28.84
N PRO A 317 1.92 -21.64 27.82
CA PRO A 317 0.58 -21.05 27.77
C PRO A 317 -0.34 -21.70 28.78
N THR A 318 -0.92 -20.92 29.68
CA THR A 318 -2.08 -21.32 30.48
C THR A 318 -3.34 -21.30 29.63
N ALA A 319 -4.13 -22.38 29.75
CA ALA A 319 -5.36 -22.61 29.00
C ALA A 319 -6.37 -21.46 29.15
N ALA A 320 -7.03 -21.10 28.04
CA ALA A 320 -8.12 -20.14 28.01
C ALA A 320 -9.38 -20.70 28.71
N PRO A 321 -10.21 -19.84 29.35
CA PRO A 321 -11.49 -20.28 29.92
C PRO A 321 -12.47 -20.66 28.81
N GLN A 322 -13.06 -21.82 28.93
CA GLN A 322 -14.10 -22.34 28.05
C GLN A 322 -15.41 -21.58 28.28
N GLY A 323 -15.95 -21.02 27.22
CA GLY A 323 -17.29 -20.47 27.18
C GLY A 323 -17.49 -19.40 26.12
N GLU A 324 -17.74 -19.83 24.90
CA GLU A 324 -18.62 -19.27 23.89
C GLU A 324 -18.22 -19.82 22.51
N THR A 325 -19.16 -20.39 21.81
CA THR A 325 -19.02 -21.04 20.50
C THR A 325 -18.68 -20.01 19.42
N ALA A 326 -17.38 -19.80 19.17
CA ALA A 326 -16.86 -19.17 18.00
C ALA A 326 -16.31 -20.23 17.04
N LEU A 327 -16.59 -20.10 15.75
CA LEU A 327 -16.04 -20.92 14.70
C LEU A 327 -14.50 -20.97 14.81
N PRO A 328 -13.85 -22.12 14.61
CA PRO A 328 -12.42 -22.23 14.75
C PRO A 328 -11.72 -21.51 13.59
N LEU A 329 -11.14 -20.35 13.88
CA LEU A 329 -10.08 -19.77 13.07
C LEU A 329 -8.79 -20.57 13.31
N PRO A 330 -7.94 -20.77 12.29
CA PRO A 330 -6.69 -21.50 12.47
C PRO A 330 -5.87 -20.85 13.58
N ALA A 331 -5.53 -21.65 14.59
CA ALA A 331 -4.73 -21.24 15.72
C ALA A 331 -3.37 -20.71 15.20
N ALA A 332 -3.15 -19.41 15.32
CA ALA A 332 -1.81 -18.86 15.25
C ALA A 332 -1.03 -19.49 16.41
N GLU A 333 -0.04 -20.30 16.09
CA GLU A 333 0.81 -20.96 17.07
C GLU A 333 1.40 -19.92 18.02
N ALA A 334 1.07 -20.04 19.30
CA ALA A 334 1.56 -19.19 20.38
C ALA A 334 3.02 -19.54 20.76
N GLY A 335 3.92 -19.51 19.77
CA GLY A 335 5.34 -19.52 20.00
C GLY A 335 5.83 -18.09 20.17
N THR A 336 6.57 -17.78 21.20
CA THR A 336 7.38 -16.54 21.32
C THR A 336 8.33 -16.50 20.13
N LYS A 337 7.91 -15.87 19.02
CA LYS A 337 8.82 -15.63 17.89
C LYS A 337 9.84 -14.61 18.37
N THR A 338 11.08 -15.03 18.54
CA THR A 338 12.21 -14.12 18.75
C THR A 338 12.26 -13.13 17.60
N LEU A 339 12.43 -11.85 17.93
CA LEU A 339 12.59 -10.79 16.93
C LEU A 339 13.81 -11.12 16.05
N PRO A 340 13.68 -11.25 14.73
CA PRO A 340 14.82 -11.41 13.85
C PRO A 340 15.80 -10.26 14.05
N ALA A 341 17.07 -10.56 14.28
CA ALA A 341 18.10 -9.54 14.52
C ALA A 341 18.15 -8.45 13.44
N ALA A 342 17.83 -8.83 12.20
CA ALA A 342 17.77 -7.93 11.06
C ALA A 342 16.68 -6.85 11.15
N LEU A 343 15.67 -7.00 12.01
CA LEU A 343 14.63 -5.98 12.24
C LEU A 343 15.00 -4.98 13.36
N ALA A 344 16.02 -5.29 14.16
CA ALA A 344 16.43 -4.43 15.27
C ALA A 344 16.77 -2.98 14.86
N PRO A 345 17.43 -2.70 13.72
CA PRO A 345 17.70 -1.33 13.29
C PRO A 345 16.45 -0.46 13.13
N ALA A 346 15.32 -1.05 12.71
CA ALA A 346 14.06 -0.30 12.58
C ALA A 346 13.52 0.21 13.93
N LEU A 347 13.88 -0.43 15.05
CA LEU A 347 13.54 0.06 16.41
C LEU A 347 14.27 1.36 16.77
N GLU A 348 15.33 1.70 16.04
CA GLU A 348 16.21 2.84 16.28
C GLU A 348 16.15 3.89 15.16
N GLY A 349 15.09 3.86 14.35
CA GLY A 349 14.93 4.78 13.23
C GLY A 349 15.65 4.32 11.95
N GLY A 350 16.12 3.07 11.90
CA GLY A 350 16.71 2.46 10.72
C GLY A 350 15.67 1.82 9.80
N ILE A 351 16.17 1.16 8.77
CA ILE A 351 15.36 0.53 7.72
C ILE A 351 15.65 -0.96 7.68
N ALA A 352 14.62 -1.78 7.58
CA ALA A 352 14.71 -3.20 7.33
C ALA A 352 13.83 -3.57 6.13
N LEU A 353 14.44 -4.10 5.07
CA LEU A 353 13.78 -4.51 3.83
C LEU A 353 13.97 -6.01 3.62
N GLU A 354 12.90 -6.76 3.47
CA GLU A 354 12.97 -8.15 3.05
C GLU A 354 13.30 -8.21 1.56
N VAL A 355 14.42 -8.85 1.23
CA VAL A 355 14.87 -8.98 -0.15
C VAL A 355 14.49 -10.34 -0.69
N ARG A 356 13.62 -10.37 -1.68
CA ARG A 356 13.16 -11.60 -2.31
C ARG A 356 14.29 -12.26 -3.11
N GLY A 357 14.33 -13.58 -3.14
CA GLY A 357 15.42 -14.33 -3.81
C GLY A 357 16.75 -14.32 -3.06
N ALA A 358 16.85 -13.63 -1.93
CA ALA A 358 17.96 -13.69 -0.98
C ALA A 358 17.53 -14.36 0.32
N SER A 359 18.50 -14.80 1.13
CA SER A 359 18.21 -15.43 2.42
C SER A 359 18.05 -14.39 3.53
N GLY A 360 17.24 -13.33 3.35
CA GLY A 360 17.05 -12.44 4.49
C GLY A 360 16.70 -10.99 4.21
N TRP A 361 16.93 -10.19 5.22
CA TRP A 361 16.62 -8.78 5.31
C TRP A 361 17.84 -7.92 5.07
N TRP A 362 17.67 -6.81 4.38
CA TRP A 362 18.64 -5.73 4.41
C TRP A 362 18.33 -4.81 5.57
N SER A 363 19.34 -4.49 6.33
CA SER A 363 19.24 -3.56 7.44
C SER A 363 20.13 -2.37 7.20
N LEU A 364 19.57 -1.18 7.31
CA LEU A 364 20.29 0.09 7.26
C LEU A 364 20.04 0.83 8.57
N PRO A 365 21.09 1.22 9.32
CA PRO A 365 20.93 2.09 10.49
C PRO A 365 20.35 3.45 10.10
N GLY A 366 19.68 4.12 11.04
CA GLY A 366 19.06 5.44 10.82
C GLY A 366 20.05 6.54 10.43
N ASP A 367 21.30 6.43 10.85
CA ASP A 367 22.36 7.44 10.67
C ASP A 367 23.35 7.14 9.55
N GLY A 368 23.09 6.12 8.73
CA GLY A 368 23.97 5.77 7.61
C GLY A 368 24.45 4.31 7.61
N PRO A 369 25.24 3.87 6.65
CA PRO A 369 25.57 2.47 6.47
C PRO A 369 26.62 2.01 7.47
N THR A 370 26.22 1.15 8.41
CA THR A 370 27.16 0.30 9.16
C THR A 370 26.77 -1.16 8.96
N GLY A 371 27.57 -1.89 8.18
CA GLY A 371 27.74 -3.33 8.32
C GLY A 371 26.78 -4.30 7.64
N GLY A 372 25.91 -3.86 6.75
CA GLY A 372 25.21 -4.76 5.82
C GLY A 372 25.78 -4.57 4.42
N GLU A 373 26.22 -5.61 3.75
CA GLU A 373 26.65 -5.52 2.35
C GLU A 373 25.46 -5.02 1.52
N ARG A 374 25.53 -3.74 1.10
CA ARG A 374 24.70 -3.27 0.00
C ARG A 374 25.07 -4.09 -1.23
N PRO A 375 24.11 -4.55 -2.03
CA PRO A 375 24.46 -4.99 -3.37
C PRO A 375 25.17 -3.84 -4.07
N SER A 376 26.36 -4.11 -4.56
CA SER A 376 27.18 -3.13 -5.24
C SER A 376 26.54 -2.74 -6.57
N GLY A 377 26.13 -1.50 -6.73
CA GLY A 377 25.73 -0.89 -7.99
C GLY A 377 24.26 -0.44 -8.04
N GLU A 378 24.02 0.61 -8.83
CA GLU A 378 22.66 1.00 -9.22
C GLU A 378 22.11 -0.05 -10.22
N PRO A 379 20.79 -0.39 -10.15
CA PRO A 379 20.19 -1.26 -11.16
C PRO A 379 20.42 -0.72 -12.58
N PRO A 380 20.70 -1.60 -13.57
CA PRO A 380 20.86 -1.16 -14.95
C PRO A 380 19.60 -0.48 -15.47
N THR A 381 19.79 0.34 -16.51
CA THR A 381 18.70 0.85 -17.34
C THR A 381 18.61 -0.01 -18.60
N TRP A 382 17.40 -0.35 -19.02
CA TRP A 382 17.16 -1.12 -20.24
C TRP A 382 16.37 -0.32 -21.25
N SER A 383 16.65 -0.53 -22.54
CA SER A 383 15.82 -0.12 -23.67
C SER A 383 15.04 -1.32 -24.22
N LEU A 384 13.86 -1.05 -24.79
CA LEU A 384 12.98 -2.07 -25.38
C LEU A 384 13.28 -2.17 -26.89
N HIS A 385 13.42 -3.39 -27.40
CA HIS A 385 13.67 -3.70 -28.80
C HIS A 385 12.77 -4.82 -29.30
N SER A 386 12.28 -4.73 -30.53
CA SER A 386 11.45 -5.74 -31.19
C SER A 386 11.47 -5.50 -32.71
N ASP A 387 11.32 -6.56 -33.49
CA ASP A 387 11.06 -6.49 -34.93
C ASP A 387 9.53 -6.37 -35.23
N GLY A 388 8.74 -5.93 -34.24
CA GLY A 388 7.30 -5.69 -34.31
C GLY A 388 6.42 -6.86 -33.85
N ARG A 389 7.01 -7.97 -33.41
CA ARG A 389 6.27 -9.19 -33.07
C ARG A 389 6.19 -9.49 -31.57
N ALA A 390 6.64 -8.60 -30.69
CA ALA A 390 6.67 -8.81 -29.24
C ALA A 390 5.29 -9.14 -28.61
N ALA A 391 4.17 -8.80 -29.28
CA ALA A 391 2.81 -9.15 -28.88
C ALA A 391 2.34 -10.51 -29.44
N ILE A 392 3.07 -11.10 -30.38
CA ILE A 392 2.69 -12.38 -31.04
C ILE A 392 3.61 -13.50 -30.55
N ASP A 393 4.88 -13.18 -30.35
CA ASP A 393 5.91 -14.10 -29.89
C ASP A 393 6.55 -13.55 -28.62
N PRO A 394 6.28 -14.12 -27.44
CA PRO A 394 6.83 -13.63 -26.16
C PRO A 394 8.34 -13.81 -26.04
N GLN A 395 9.01 -14.44 -27.01
CA GLN A 395 10.48 -14.62 -27.04
C GLN A 395 11.17 -13.58 -27.95
N GLU A 396 10.40 -12.84 -28.77
CA GLU A 396 10.96 -11.93 -29.76
C GLU A 396 11.42 -10.61 -29.16
N GLY A 397 10.62 -9.98 -28.27
CA GLY A 397 10.97 -8.72 -27.66
C GLY A 397 12.15 -8.81 -26.69
N ARG A 398 13.04 -7.81 -26.73
CA ARG A 398 14.31 -7.80 -26.00
C ARG A 398 14.45 -6.56 -25.11
N LEU A 399 14.98 -6.77 -23.90
CA LEU A 399 15.51 -5.72 -23.00
C LEU A 399 17.02 -5.67 -23.16
N LEU A 400 17.54 -4.57 -23.66
CA LEU A 400 18.98 -4.35 -23.83
C LEU A 400 19.47 -3.31 -22.80
N VAL A 401 20.59 -3.63 -22.13
CA VAL A 401 21.20 -2.72 -21.16
C VAL A 401 21.73 -1.49 -21.88
N VAL A 402 21.36 -0.31 -21.40
CA VAL A 402 21.85 0.97 -21.87
C VAL A 402 23.16 1.30 -21.15
N PRO A 403 24.28 1.51 -21.85
CA PRO A 403 25.54 1.90 -21.23
C PRO A 403 25.40 3.22 -20.45
N ALA A 404 26.03 3.33 -19.28
CA ALA A 404 25.97 4.52 -18.43
C ALA A 404 26.41 5.82 -19.17
N THR A 405 27.26 5.70 -20.18
CA THR A 405 27.72 6.82 -21.02
C THR A 405 26.66 7.34 -22.00
N ALA A 406 25.60 6.55 -22.27
CA ALA A 406 24.54 6.93 -23.21
C ALA A 406 23.36 7.68 -22.55
N THR A 407 23.28 7.71 -21.23
CA THR A 407 22.19 8.37 -20.48
C THR A 407 22.27 9.90 -20.47
N ALA A 408 23.34 10.49 -20.99
CA ALA A 408 23.56 11.95 -21.01
C ALA A 408 22.94 12.69 -22.22
N VAL A 409 22.28 12.00 -23.16
CA VAL A 409 21.64 12.64 -24.32
C VAL A 409 20.13 12.79 -24.04
N SER A 410 19.77 13.71 -23.15
CA SER A 410 18.41 14.21 -23.02
C SER A 410 18.24 15.41 -23.95
N GLY A 411 17.56 15.22 -25.08
CA GLY A 411 17.32 16.32 -26.03
C GLY A 411 16.63 15.92 -27.34
N CYS A 412 15.97 14.76 -27.40
CA CYS A 412 15.09 14.48 -28.54
C CYS A 412 13.73 15.16 -28.30
N ASP A 413 13.44 16.15 -29.12
CA ASP A 413 12.11 16.78 -29.20
C ASP A 413 11.08 15.72 -29.62
N PRO A 414 10.06 15.42 -28.81
CA PRO A 414 9.05 14.41 -29.12
C PRO A 414 8.20 14.77 -30.34
N THR A 415 8.32 15.98 -30.89
CA THR A 415 7.57 16.45 -32.05
C THR A 415 8.16 16.03 -33.39
N THR A 416 9.37 15.45 -33.42
CA THR A 416 10.07 15.08 -34.67
C THR A 416 9.91 13.62 -35.11
N THR A 417 9.33 12.74 -34.31
CA THR A 417 9.03 11.35 -34.73
C THR A 417 7.70 11.30 -35.47
N GLY A 418 7.76 11.46 -36.79
CA GLY A 418 6.60 11.65 -37.67
C GLY A 418 5.85 10.37 -38.06
N TRP A 419 5.61 9.40 -37.16
CA TRP A 419 4.76 8.25 -37.49
C TRP A 419 3.33 8.45 -36.95
N ARG A 420 2.36 8.27 -37.84
CA ARG A 420 0.92 8.27 -37.51
C ARG A 420 0.29 6.97 -38.02
N LEU A 421 -0.74 6.48 -37.33
CA LEU A 421 -1.49 5.28 -37.75
C LEU A 421 -1.95 5.33 -39.21
N ALA A 422 -2.28 6.51 -39.74
CA ALA A 422 -2.72 6.71 -41.14
C ALA A 422 -1.61 6.52 -42.19
N ASP A 423 -0.34 6.74 -41.83
CA ASP A 423 0.78 6.67 -42.77
C ASP A 423 1.32 5.24 -42.96
N GLN A 424 0.98 4.31 -42.06
CA GLN A 424 1.42 2.91 -42.15
C GLN A 424 0.76 2.12 -43.29
N ALA A 425 -0.42 2.54 -43.78
CA ALA A 425 -1.08 1.88 -44.89
C ALA A 425 -0.45 2.18 -46.28
N ALA A 426 0.41 3.21 -46.37
CA ALA A 426 0.91 3.68 -47.65
C ALA A 426 2.43 3.46 -47.89
N ASN A 427 3.28 3.32 -46.85
CA ASN A 427 4.71 2.96 -47.00
C ASN A 427 5.29 2.52 -45.65
N PRO A 428 5.90 1.34 -45.54
CA PRO A 428 6.67 0.99 -44.33
C PRO A 428 7.91 1.89 -44.29
N VAL A 429 7.92 2.90 -43.43
CA VAL A 429 9.13 3.69 -43.16
C VAL A 429 10.12 2.75 -42.49
N VAL A 430 11.17 2.38 -43.24
CA VAL A 430 12.33 1.69 -42.71
C VAL A 430 12.99 2.63 -41.70
N GLY A 431 12.78 2.39 -40.38
CA GLY A 431 13.52 3.19 -39.41
C GLY A 431 13.13 3.04 -37.92
N ASN A 432 11.87 2.98 -37.54
CA ASN A 432 11.49 2.95 -36.11
C ASN A 432 10.62 1.74 -35.76
N PRO A 433 11.16 0.77 -34.99
CA PRO A 433 10.39 -0.40 -34.62
C PRO A 433 9.22 -0.01 -33.69
N VAL A 434 8.03 -0.41 -34.08
CA VAL A 434 6.81 -0.25 -33.29
C VAL A 434 6.23 -1.61 -32.96
N VAL A 435 5.53 -1.70 -31.84
CA VAL A 435 4.71 -2.86 -31.49
C VAL A 435 3.26 -2.44 -31.43
N ILE A 436 2.38 -3.21 -32.07
CA ILE A 436 0.95 -2.96 -32.11
C ILE A 436 0.26 -3.91 -31.13
N LEU A 437 -0.55 -3.36 -30.25
CA LEU A 437 -1.41 -4.09 -29.32
C LEU A 437 -2.86 -3.82 -29.66
N VAL A 438 -3.67 -4.88 -29.77
CA VAL A 438 -5.11 -4.78 -29.97
C VAL A 438 -5.82 -5.25 -28.72
N HIS A 439 -6.55 -4.36 -28.08
CA HIS A 439 -7.36 -4.65 -26.90
C HIS A 439 -8.81 -4.91 -27.28
N ASP A 440 -9.29 -6.09 -26.97
CA ASP A 440 -10.70 -6.45 -27.00
C ASP A 440 -11.28 -6.25 -25.59
N PRO A 441 -12.14 -5.24 -25.34
CA PRO A 441 -12.66 -4.95 -24.00
C PRO A 441 -13.52 -6.09 -23.44
N TRP A 442 -14.09 -6.97 -24.26
CA TRP A 442 -14.86 -8.14 -23.80
C TRP A 442 -13.97 -9.34 -23.44
N ARG A 443 -12.67 -9.24 -23.71
CA ARG A 443 -11.66 -10.24 -23.33
C ARG A 443 -10.45 -9.59 -22.62
N PRO A 444 -10.69 -8.78 -21.59
CA PRO A 444 -9.61 -8.02 -20.94
C PRO A 444 -8.54 -8.96 -20.38
N VAL A 445 -7.30 -8.50 -20.36
CA VAL A 445 -6.22 -9.23 -19.67
C VAL A 445 -6.53 -9.27 -18.19
N PRO A 446 -6.55 -10.46 -17.55
CA PRO A 446 -6.82 -10.55 -16.12
C PRO A 446 -5.70 -9.99 -15.27
N ALA A 447 -6.05 -9.30 -14.19
CA ALA A 447 -5.12 -9.00 -13.11
C ALA A 447 -4.86 -10.25 -12.26
N ARG A 448 -3.60 -10.59 -12.07
CA ARG A 448 -3.16 -11.66 -11.15
C ARG A 448 -2.04 -11.14 -10.28
N GLY A 449 -2.10 -11.45 -8.99
CA GLY A 449 -1.04 -11.07 -8.07
C GLY A 449 -0.72 -9.59 -8.04
N GLY A 450 0.53 -9.25 -7.74
CA GLY A 450 0.92 -7.86 -7.52
C GLY A 450 0.22 -7.28 -6.29
N HIS A 451 0.08 -5.97 -6.27
CA HIS A 451 -0.52 -5.28 -5.12
C HIS A 451 -2.06 -5.10 -5.24
N LEU A 452 -2.63 -5.19 -6.45
CA LEU A 452 -4.06 -5.00 -6.70
C LEU A 452 -4.81 -6.27 -7.13
N GLY A 453 -4.11 -7.38 -7.42
CA GLY A 453 -4.74 -8.62 -7.82
C GLY A 453 -5.39 -9.37 -6.66
N ALA A 454 -6.30 -10.30 -6.99
CA ALA A 454 -6.91 -11.21 -6.04
C ALA A 454 -6.67 -12.67 -6.49
N PRO A 455 -5.84 -13.45 -5.79
CA PRO A 455 -5.03 -13.05 -4.61
C PRO A 455 -3.90 -12.08 -4.98
N ALA A 456 -3.55 -11.20 -4.03
CA ALA A 456 -2.37 -10.35 -4.14
C ALA A 456 -1.08 -11.18 -3.89
N GLY A 457 0.08 -10.63 -4.27
CA GLY A 457 1.37 -11.27 -4.03
C GLY A 457 2.07 -11.74 -5.30
N GLU A 458 3.11 -12.55 -5.13
CA GLU A 458 3.79 -13.20 -6.25
C GLU A 458 2.93 -14.31 -6.84
N VAL A 459 2.84 -14.33 -8.16
CA VAL A 459 2.07 -15.35 -8.88
C VAL A 459 2.81 -15.78 -10.13
N GLU A 460 2.47 -16.96 -10.63
CA GLU A 460 2.84 -17.43 -11.94
C GLU A 460 1.92 -16.79 -12.99
N ARG A 461 2.49 -16.27 -14.11
CA ARG A 461 1.73 -15.57 -15.16
C ARG A 461 2.07 -16.01 -16.59
N GLY A 462 2.78 -17.08 -16.81
CA GLY A 462 3.24 -17.51 -18.14
C GLY A 462 2.13 -17.64 -19.17
N ASP A 463 0.92 -18.05 -18.77
CA ASP A 463 -0.24 -18.14 -19.63
C ASP A 463 -0.74 -16.75 -20.09
N LEU A 464 -0.60 -15.72 -19.26
CA LEU A 464 -0.93 -14.35 -19.64
C LEU A 464 0.05 -13.80 -20.66
N ASP A 465 1.32 -14.12 -20.52
CA ASP A 465 2.36 -13.69 -21.47
C ASP A 465 2.26 -14.37 -22.85
N GLN A 466 1.48 -15.46 -22.97
CA GLN A 466 1.18 -16.13 -24.25
C GLN A 466 0.00 -15.50 -25.02
N ARG A 467 -0.66 -14.51 -24.44
CA ARG A 467 -1.78 -13.83 -25.10
C ARG A 467 -1.28 -12.91 -26.21
N ALA A 468 -2.02 -12.82 -27.33
CA ALA A 468 -1.69 -11.93 -28.45
C ALA A 468 -1.96 -10.44 -28.17
N ASP A 469 -2.54 -10.09 -27.01
CA ASP A 469 -2.77 -8.74 -26.52
C ASP A 469 -1.81 -8.35 -25.38
N VAL A 470 -0.69 -9.08 -25.25
CA VAL A 470 0.40 -8.82 -24.27
C VAL A 470 1.73 -8.80 -24.99
N ALA A 471 2.40 -7.66 -25.03
CA ALA A 471 3.75 -7.54 -25.56
C ALA A 471 4.80 -7.85 -24.50
N CYS A 472 5.71 -8.78 -24.81
CA CYS A 472 6.74 -9.25 -23.89
C CYS A 472 8.15 -8.85 -24.35
N PHE A 473 8.95 -8.33 -23.41
CA PHE A 473 10.36 -7.98 -23.62
C PHE A 473 11.22 -8.63 -22.56
N SER A 474 12.20 -9.46 -22.97
CA SER A 474 13.05 -10.21 -22.04
C SER A 474 14.51 -9.85 -22.17
N SER A 475 15.24 -9.79 -21.05
CA SER A 475 16.71 -9.64 -21.06
C SER A 475 17.39 -10.92 -21.59
N ALA A 476 18.66 -10.81 -21.97
CA ALA A 476 19.52 -11.97 -22.03
C ALA A 476 19.62 -12.64 -20.65
N PRO A 477 20.02 -13.93 -20.57
CA PRO A 477 20.38 -14.53 -19.29
C PRO A 477 21.45 -13.70 -18.57
N LEU A 478 21.27 -13.47 -17.27
CA LEU A 478 22.20 -12.71 -16.47
C LEU A 478 23.56 -13.41 -16.35
N GLY A 479 24.64 -12.66 -16.52
CA GLY A 479 26.01 -13.16 -16.37
C GLY A 479 26.40 -13.39 -14.91
N ASP A 480 25.84 -12.58 -14.01
CA ASP A 480 26.05 -12.59 -12.56
C ASP A 480 24.75 -12.33 -11.81
N ASP A 481 24.76 -12.52 -10.49
CA ASP A 481 23.64 -12.17 -9.64
C ASP A 481 23.39 -10.66 -9.73
N LEU A 482 22.11 -10.28 -9.86
CA LEU A 482 21.68 -8.89 -10.00
C LEU A 482 20.68 -8.55 -8.90
N CYS A 483 20.99 -7.55 -8.10
CA CYS A 483 20.03 -6.99 -7.18
C CYS A 483 19.25 -5.84 -7.81
N LEU A 484 17.94 -6.00 -7.88
CA LEU A 484 17.01 -4.96 -8.29
C LEU A 484 16.30 -4.40 -7.05
N HIS A 485 16.42 -3.12 -6.85
CA HIS A 485 15.72 -2.44 -5.76
C HIS A 485 15.32 -1.02 -6.20
N GLY A 486 14.18 -0.54 -5.70
CA GLY A 486 13.68 0.79 -6.03
C GLY A 486 12.29 0.75 -6.62
N ARG A 487 11.93 1.82 -7.31
CA ARG A 487 10.66 2.03 -8.00
C ARG A 487 10.86 1.82 -9.51
N PRO A 488 10.48 0.66 -10.09
CA PRO A 488 10.60 0.46 -11.52
C PRO A 488 9.73 1.45 -12.28
N CYS A 489 10.23 1.98 -13.37
CA CYS A 489 9.55 2.97 -14.19
C CYS A 489 9.86 2.72 -15.66
N LEU A 490 8.81 2.63 -16.49
CA LEU A 490 8.92 2.60 -17.94
C LEU A 490 8.61 3.99 -18.52
N GLU A 491 9.51 4.50 -19.34
CA GLU A 491 9.24 5.61 -20.24
C GLU A 491 9.11 5.07 -21.67
N ILE A 492 7.96 5.33 -22.31
CA ILE A 492 7.65 4.82 -23.64
C ILE A 492 6.75 5.79 -24.40
N THR A 493 6.91 5.88 -25.72
CA THR A 493 5.97 6.59 -26.58
C THR A 493 4.80 5.69 -26.95
N ALA A 494 3.56 6.18 -26.80
CA ALA A 494 2.38 5.44 -27.18
C ALA A 494 1.30 6.36 -27.77
N GLN A 495 0.48 5.81 -28.66
CA GLN A 495 -0.75 6.42 -29.18
C GLN A 495 -1.80 5.34 -29.44
N ALA A 496 -3.06 5.72 -29.50
CA ALA A 496 -4.17 4.82 -29.82
C ALA A 496 -4.99 5.33 -30.99
N ASP A 497 -5.82 4.45 -31.56
CA ASP A 497 -6.85 4.78 -32.54
C ASP A 497 -8.14 5.30 -31.90
N GLN A 498 -8.26 5.23 -30.58
CA GLN A 498 -9.39 5.66 -29.79
C GLN A 498 -8.96 6.72 -28.75
N PRO A 499 -9.87 7.62 -28.29
CA PRO A 499 -9.55 8.67 -27.34
C PRO A 499 -9.39 8.16 -25.89
N GLY A 500 -9.06 6.89 -25.69
CA GLY A 500 -8.77 6.29 -24.40
C GLY A 500 -8.04 4.97 -24.53
N PHE A 501 -6.99 4.75 -23.72
CA PHE A 501 -6.30 3.47 -23.59
C PHE A 501 -5.63 3.35 -22.23
N ASP A 502 -5.24 2.14 -21.87
CA ASP A 502 -4.47 1.86 -20.66
C ASP A 502 -3.11 1.23 -21.02
N LEU A 503 -2.11 1.45 -20.18
CA LEU A 503 -0.84 0.71 -20.15
C LEU A 503 -0.76 -0.02 -18.80
N CYS A 504 -0.86 -1.34 -18.85
CA CYS A 504 -0.77 -2.23 -17.69
C CYS A 504 0.52 -3.02 -17.77
N LEU A 505 1.44 -2.75 -16.86
CA LEU A 505 2.77 -3.33 -16.86
C LEU A 505 2.89 -4.45 -15.82
N ALA A 506 3.67 -5.47 -16.18
CA ALA A 506 4.12 -6.48 -15.23
C ALA A 506 5.60 -6.78 -15.44
N LEU A 507 6.38 -6.63 -14.38
CA LEU A 507 7.78 -7.02 -14.33
C LEU A 507 7.87 -8.41 -13.71
N SER A 508 8.60 -9.31 -14.36
CA SER A 508 8.66 -10.73 -13.98
C SER A 508 10.08 -11.27 -14.01
N LEU A 509 10.32 -12.28 -13.18
CA LEU A 509 11.50 -13.12 -13.17
C LEU A 509 11.22 -14.39 -13.97
N LEU A 510 12.11 -14.73 -14.91
CA LEU A 510 12.18 -16.03 -15.58
C LEU A 510 13.39 -16.78 -14.99
N PRO A 511 13.18 -17.77 -14.10
CA PRO A 511 14.29 -18.50 -13.48
C PRO A 511 15.04 -19.36 -14.51
N ALA A 512 16.36 -19.44 -14.39
CA ALA A 512 17.24 -20.15 -15.34
C ALA A 512 16.87 -21.62 -15.59
N ASN A 513 16.37 -22.31 -14.56
CA ASN A 513 16.08 -23.75 -14.60
C ASN A 513 14.58 -24.06 -14.53
N SER A 514 13.72 -23.15 -15.00
CA SER A 514 12.27 -23.27 -14.93
C SER A 514 11.63 -22.61 -16.13
N THR A 515 10.44 -23.07 -16.51
CA THR A 515 9.58 -22.41 -17.49
C THR A 515 8.62 -21.40 -16.84
N ALA A 516 8.66 -21.28 -15.52
CA ALA A 516 7.78 -20.40 -14.76
C ALA A 516 8.10 -18.92 -15.05
N VAL A 517 7.05 -18.10 -15.10
CA VAL A 517 7.14 -16.65 -15.18
C VAL A 517 6.61 -16.07 -13.86
N ARG A 518 7.51 -15.68 -12.97
CA ARG A 518 7.16 -15.18 -11.64
C ARG A 518 6.99 -13.67 -11.66
N GLN A 519 5.78 -13.20 -11.44
CA GLN A 519 5.48 -11.76 -11.38
C GLN A 519 6.10 -11.13 -10.14
N LEU A 520 6.88 -10.07 -10.34
CA LEU A 520 7.58 -9.33 -9.27
C LEU A 520 6.86 -8.04 -8.89
N SER A 521 6.41 -7.28 -9.89
CA SER A 521 5.79 -5.97 -9.69
C SER A 521 4.83 -5.65 -10.82
N THR A 522 3.81 -4.84 -10.54
CA THR A 522 2.84 -4.35 -11.52
C THR A 522 2.68 -2.84 -11.42
N GLY A 523 2.19 -2.21 -12.49
CA GLY A 523 1.87 -0.79 -12.52
C GLY A 523 0.90 -0.47 -13.65
N HIS A 524 0.14 0.60 -13.50
CA HIS A 524 -0.93 0.98 -14.42
C HIS A 524 -0.86 2.46 -14.76
N LEU A 525 -1.19 2.79 -16.01
CA LEU A 525 -1.41 4.16 -16.47
C LEU A 525 -2.65 4.18 -17.35
N ARG A 526 -3.55 5.13 -17.09
CA ARG A 526 -4.74 5.41 -17.88
C ARG A 526 -4.59 6.72 -18.63
N VAL A 527 -4.87 6.71 -19.91
CA VAL A 527 -4.86 7.89 -20.78
C VAL A 527 -6.27 8.07 -21.31
N LEU A 528 -6.85 9.24 -21.10
CA LEU A 528 -8.19 9.60 -21.56
C LEU A 528 -8.16 10.91 -22.33
N GLY A 529 -9.06 11.06 -23.30
CA GLY A 529 -9.26 12.26 -24.08
C GLY A 529 -8.41 12.31 -25.38
N PRO A 530 -8.46 13.45 -26.10
CA PRO A 530 -7.86 13.58 -27.44
C PRO A 530 -6.34 13.33 -27.48
N GLY A 531 -5.66 13.52 -26.35
CA GLY A 531 -4.23 13.26 -26.24
C GLY A 531 -3.82 11.81 -26.46
N ALA A 532 -4.76 10.85 -26.35
CA ALA A 532 -4.53 9.44 -26.64
C ALA A 532 -4.32 9.16 -28.13
N LEU A 533 -4.85 10.02 -29.02
CA LEU A 533 -4.79 9.87 -30.46
C LEU A 533 -3.45 10.30 -31.08
N GLU A 534 -2.56 10.87 -30.30
CA GLU A 534 -1.27 11.38 -30.77
C GLU A 534 -0.10 10.68 -30.07
N PRO A 535 1.04 10.52 -30.78
CA PRO A 535 2.22 9.95 -30.15
C PRO A 535 2.68 10.84 -28.99
N ARG A 536 2.68 10.29 -27.79
CA ARG A 536 3.15 10.97 -26.57
C ARG A 536 4.04 10.07 -25.76
N ARG A 537 5.05 10.68 -25.13
CA ARG A 537 5.87 9.97 -24.16
C ARG A 537 5.11 9.84 -22.84
N HIS A 538 5.01 8.63 -22.37
CA HIS A 538 4.36 8.28 -21.11
C HIS A 538 5.38 7.72 -20.13
N ARG A 539 5.16 8.02 -18.84
CA ARG A 539 5.89 7.45 -17.73
C ARG A 539 4.92 6.56 -16.94
N VAL A 540 5.24 5.27 -16.85
CA VAL A 540 4.44 4.30 -16.10
C VAL A 540 5.26 3.77 -14.94
N GLU A 541 4.82 4.04 -13.73
CA GLU A 541 5.47 3.56 -12.50
C GLU A 541 4.90 2.23 -12.07
N LEU A 542 5.75 1.30 -11.68
CA LEU A 542 5.35 0.05 -11.07
C LEU A 542 5.52 0.13 -9.54
N GLN A 543 4.92 -0.83 -8.85
CA GLN A 543 5.07 -0.98 -7.40
C GLN A 543 6.56 -1.15 -7.03
N PRO A 544 7.03 -0.48 -5.97
CA PRO A 544 8.39 -0.65 -5.47
C PRO A 544 8.73 -2.12 -5.16
N LEU A 545 10.00 -2.48 -5.28
CA LEU A 545 10.47 -3.83 -5.00
C LEU A 545 11.92 -3.87 -4.50
N ALA A 546 12.29 -5.00 -3.87
CA ALA A 546 13.66 -5.42 -3.65
C ALA A 546 13.77 -6.94 -3.91
N VAL A 547 14.62 -7.34 -4.87
CA VAL A 547 14.75 -8.73 -5.29
C VAL A 547 16.17 -9.01 -5.81
N VAL A 548 16.68 -10.21 -5.56
CA VAL A 548 17.91 -10.73 -6.19
C VAL A 548 17.53 -11.73 -7.27
N LEU A 549 17.92 -11.41 -8.50
CA LEU A 549 17.93 -12.34 -9.61
C LEU A 549 19.27 -13.05 -9.64
N ARG A 550 19.27 -14.36 -9.88
CA ARG A 550 20.48 -15.17 -9.88
C ARG A 550 21.10 -15.23 -11.27
N ARG A 551 22.38 -15.53 -11.34
CA ARG A 551 23.06 -15.83 -12.59
C ARG A 551 22.26 -16.83 -13.43
N GLY A 552 22.03 -16.51 -14.70
CA GLY A 552 21.25 -17.29 -15.65
C GLY A 552 19.76 -16.95 -15.66
N ASP A 553 19.22 -16.27 -14.65
CA ASP A 553 17.85 -15.75 -14.68
C ASP A 553 17.69 -14.67 -15.76
N ARG A 554 16.44 -14.38 -16.13
CA ARG A 554 16.11 -13.32 -17.08
C ARG A 554 15.05 -12.41 -16.46
N LEU A 555 15.14 -11.12 -16.74
CA LEU A 555 14.10 -10.15 -16.44
C LEU A 555 13.15 -10.04 -17.64
N ARG A 556 11.83 -9.97 -17.38
CA ARG A 556 10.82 -9.74 -18.40
C ARG A 556 9.90 -8.59 -18.01
N LEU A 557 9.66 -7.70 -18.96
CA LEU A 557 8.60 -6.71 -18.91
C LEU A 557 7.48 -7.13 -19.87
N ALA A 558 6.25 -7.23 -19.37
CA ALA A 558 5.05 -7.43 -20.16
C ALA A 558 4.20 -6.15 -20.15
N ILE A 559 3.64 -5.79 -21.32
CA ILE A 559 2.77 -4.61 -21.52
C ILE A 559 1.44 -5.09 -22.09
N ALA A 560 0.34 -4.74 -21.42
CA ALA A 560 -1.03 -5.02 -21.81
C ALA A 560 -1.88 -3.74 -21.73
N GLN A 561 -3.11 -3.78 -22.24
CA GLN A 561 -4.05 -2.66 -22.16
C GLN A 561 -5.19 -2.86 -21.15
N ALA A 562 -5.13 -3.90 -20.33
CA ALA A 562 -6.10 -4.17 -19.28
C ALA A 562 -5.46 -4.93 -18.13
N ALA A 563 -6.06 -4.79 -16.96
CA ALA A 563 -5.78 -5.55 -15.74
C ALA A 563 -7.08 -5.72 -14.94
N TRP A 564 -8.05 -6.43 -15.51
CA TRP A 564 -9.35 -6.66 -14.88
C TRP A 564 -9.27 -7.75 -13.81
N PRO A 565 -9.84 -7.58 -12.60
CA PRO A 565 -10.62 -6.44 -12.10
C PRO A 565 -9.81 -5.46 -11.23
N ALA A 566 -8.48 -5.44 -11.31
CA ALA A 566 -7.66 -4.49 -10.53
C ALA A 566 -8.04 -3.04 -10.89
N ILE A 567 -8.21 -2.78 -12.18
CA ILE A 567 -8.76 -1.52 -12.72
C ILE A 567 -9.96 -1.82 -13.61
N ALA A 568 -10.88 -0.85 -13.75
CA ALA A 568 -12.03 -0.96 -14.66
C ALA A 568 -11.57 -0.98 -16.13
N VAL A 569 -12.32 -1.68 -16.99
CA VAL A 569 -12.03 -1.81 -18.43
C VAL A 569 -12.20 -0.47 -19.13
N ASN A 570 -11.19 -0.04 -19.89
CA ASN A 570 -11.27 1.21 -20.65
C ASN A 570 -12.29 1.09 -21.80
N PRO A 571 -13.29 2.00 -21.91
CA PRO A 571 -14.30 1.94 -22.94
C PRO A 571 -13.80 2.37 -24.33
N GLY A 572 -12.65 3.02 -24.42
CA GLY A 572 -12.08 3.54 -25.66
C GLY A 572 -12.71 4.83 -26.18
N ASP A 573 -13.75 5.35 -25.56
CA ASP A 573 -14.44 6.56 -25.99
C ASP A 573 -13.97 7.86 -25.29
N GLY A 574 -12.98 7.74 -24.42
CA GLY A 574 -12.42 8.84 -23.64
C GLY A 574 -13.18 9.16 -22.36
N SER A 575 -14.25 8.45 -22.06
CA SER A 575 -14.97 8.59 -20.79
C SER A 575 -14.28 7.84 -19.65
N GLN A 576 -14.64 8.22 -18.41
CA GLN A 576 -14.17 7.53 -17.20
C GLN A 576 -14.69 6.09 -17.19
N PRO A 577 -13.80 5.08 -17.12
CA PRO A 577 -14.19 3.68 -17.02
C PRO A 577 -14.99 3.36 -15.76
N TRP A 578 -16.03 2.53 -15.91
CA TRP A 578 -16.97 2.20 -14.85
C TRP A 578 -17.37 0.72 -14.88
N GLY A 579 -16.49 -0.16 -14.36
CA GLY A 579 -16.74 -1.60 -14.31
C GLY A 579 -16.11 -2.41 -15.42
N GLY A 580 -16.75 -3.52 -15.76
CA GLY A 580 -16.41 -4.41 -16.87
C GLY A 580 -16.81 -3.85 -18.23
N ALA A 581 -16.69 -4.68 -19.28
CA ALA A 581 -17.05 -4.26 -20.63
C ALA A 581 -18.56 -4.06 -20.81
N GLY A 582 -18.94 -2.94 -21.38
CA GLY A 582 -20.31 -2.59 -21.76
C GLY A 582 -20.53 -2.59 -23.27
N VAL A 583 -21.80 -2.48 -23.70
CA VAL A 583 -22.19 -2.52 -25.12
C VAL A 583 -21.58 -1.42 -25.99
N ASN A 584 -21.19 -0.29 -25.39
CA ASN A 584 -20.61 0.85 -26.10
C ASN A 584 -19.07 0.84 -26.11
N HIS A 585 -18.42 -0.16 -25.49
CA HIS A 585 -16.97 -0.27 -25.51
C HIS A 585 -16.47 -0.52 -26.93
N ARG A 586 -15.26 -0.06 -27.21
CA ARG A 586 -14.62 -0.15 -28.52
C ARG A 586 -13.36 -0.99 -28.42
N VAL A 587 -13.04 -1.71 -29.49
CA VAL A 587 -11.71 -2.28 -29.67
C VAL A 587 -10.71 -1.14 -29.78
N ILE A 588 -9.60 -1.23 -29.06
CA ILE A 588 -8.57 -0.19 -28.99
C ILE A 588 -7.28 -0.75 -29.58
N THR A 589 -6.73 -0.06 -30.57
CA THR A 589 -5.40 -0.38 -31.11
C THR A 589 -4.40 0.63 -30.58
N VAL A 590 -3.39 0.15 -29.83
CA VAL A 590 -2.28 0.98 -29.34
C VAL A 590 -1.02 0.67 -30.11
N VAL A 591 -0.34 1.71 -30.54
CA VAL A 591 0.99 1.65 -31.13
C VAL A 591 2.01 2.08 -30.08
N LEU A 592 2.93 1.18 -29.76
CA LEU A 592 4.05 1.42 -28.86
C LEU A 592 5.31 1.77 -29.69
N GLY A 593 5.83 3.00 -29.54
CA GLY A 593 7.10 3.42 -30.13
C GLY A 593 8.25 3.04 -29.22
N LEU A 594 9.14 2.18 -29.70
CA LEU A 594 10.23 1.63 -28.87
C LEU A 594 11.45 2.51 -28.84
N GLU A 595 11.59 3.45 -29.78
CA GLU A 595 12.73 4.38 -29.82
C GLU A 595 12.77 5.24 -28.55
N GLY A 596 13.94 5.29 -27.91
CA GLY A 596 14.14 6.01 -26.66
C GLY A 596 13.36 5.47 -25.46
N SER A 597 12.74 4.29 -25.58
CA SER A 597 12.10 3.63 -24.42
C SER A 597 13.13 3.28 -23.36
N LEU A 598 12.78 3.49 -22.09
CA LEU A 598 13.68 3.24 -20.95
C LEU A 598 12.93 2.59 -19.80
N LEU A 599 13.36 1.40 -19.40
CA LEU A 599 13.00 0.79 -18.13
C LEU A 599 14.12 1.05 -17.14
N ARG A 600 13.84 1.80 -16.08
CA ARG A 600 14.80 2.14 -15.03
C ARG A 600 14.21 1.94 -13.65
N PHE A 601 15.07 2.00 -12.63
CA PHE A 601 14.70 1.87 -11.23
C PHE A 601 15.05 3.18 -10.52
N ASP A 602 14.04 3.95 -10.18
CA ASP A 602 14.25 5.13 -9.34
C ASP A 602 14.51 4.72 -7.90
N PRO A 603 15.23 5.52 -7.11
CA PRO A 603 15.49 5.21 -5.70
C PRO A 603 14.20 4.88 -4.94
N LEU A 604 14.26 3.88 -4.06
CA LEU A 604 13.12 3.50 -3.21
C LEU A 604 12.68 4.67 -2.32
N LEU A 605 13.65 5.36 -1.74
CA LEU A 605 13.49 6.53 -0.89
C LEU A 605 14.24 7.71 -1.51
N GLY A 606 13.76 8.93 -1.29
CA GLY A 606 14.30 10.13 -1.92
C GLY A 606 15.80 10.37 -1.71
N ALA A 607 16.39 11.30 -2.44
CA ALA A 607 17.84 11.53 -2.60
C ALA A 607 18.64 11.79 -1.30
N GLY A 608 18.00 11.92 -0.15
CA GLY A 608 18.66 12.10 1.16
C GLY A 608 19.43 10.87 1.66
N LEU A 609 19.25 9.69 1.05
CA LEU A 609 20.02 8.47 1.34
C LEU A 609 21.18 8.23 0.35
N ARG A 610 21.42 9.13 -0.59
CA ARG A 610 22.66 9.08 -1.36
C ARG A 610 23.82 9.35 -0.40
N SER A 611 24.74 8.39 -0.35
CA SER A 611 25.99 8.37 0.43
C SER A 611 26.45 9.75 0.91
N GLY A 612 26.66 9.89 2.22
CA GLY A 612 27.18 11.10 2.82
C GLY A 612 28.43 11.63 2.12
N ASN A 613 28.25 12.74 1.40
CA ASN A 613 29.22 13.77 1.24
C ASN A 613 28.75 14.97 2.08
N LEU A 614 28.92 14.87 3.37
CA LEU A 614 29.14 16.03 4.22
C LEU A 614 30.61 16.38 4.09
N GLY A 615 30.96 16.96 2.93
CA GLY A 615 32.17 17.71 2.78
C GLY A 615 32.01 19.05 3.49
N ALA A 616 32.93 19.30 4.36
CA ALA A 616 33.13 20.55 5.08
C ALA A 616 32.93 21.79 4.20
N ASN A 617 32.09 22.72 4.64
CA ASN A 617 32.43 24.14 4.86
C ASN A 617 31.36 24.79 5.74
#